data_da09d57bc9aa13a0a841d0c8df22207a
#
_entry.id   da09d57bc9aa13a0a841d0c8df22207a
#
_cell.length_a   1.000
_cell.length_b   1.000
_cell.length_c   1.000
_cell.angle_alpha   90.00
_cell.angle_beta   90.00
_cell.angle_gamma   90.00
#
_symmetry.space_group_name_H-M   'P 1'
#
loop_
_entity.id
_entity.type
_entity.pdbx_description
1 polymer ?
#
loop_
_entity_poly.entity_id
_entity_poly.type
_entity_poly.pdbx_seq_one_letter_code
_entity_poly.pdbx_strand_id
1 'polypeptide(L)'
;MDSLRPKQREILKYRGGRMGVSAVPGSGKTFTLSRLAAKLIVDGGLEDDQEVLIVTLTNSAVENFYNQLSAQLKGQQWFPGFGYRVRTLHGLATDIVRESCSRLGLSENFQILDDREAALIRQEVARAWLAGNSHVLAAYLRDDLDEYKRTSVARKDFPALVQDIALAFIRSAKNLRLTPADLQRRLAGAPGLPLAEMGCQLYTAYQRSLEYRGAVDFDDLIVLALRALETDPAFLDRLRCRWPYILEDEAQDSSLLQEQILRLLSGDGDLPPQEVNWVRVGDPNQAIYETFTTANPRFLRQFLARPDVIARDLPNSGRFARSIITLANYLAEWTAYEHPVPAVREALQP
;
A
#
# COMPACT_ATOMS: atom_id res chain seq x y z
N MET A 1 -24.62 -11.35 23.66
CA MET A 1 -23.45 -12.12 23.17
C MET A 1 -23.62 -12.31 21.68
N ASP A 2 -22.96 -11.50 20.87
CA ASP A 2 -23.01 -11.66 19.41
C ASP A 2 -22.48 -13.04 19.02
N SER A 3 -23.28 -13.78 18.27
CA SER A 3 -22.96 -15.14 17.87
C SER A 3 -21.84 -15.11 16.81
N LEU A 4 -20.59 -15.21 17.27
CA LEU A 4 -19.47 -15.46 16.38
C LEU A 4 -19.70 -16.72 15.56
N ARG A 5 -19.46 -16.64 14.27
CA ARG A 5 -19.51 -17.81 13.39
C ARG A 5 -18.35 -18.79 13.71
N PRO A 6 -18.48 -20.08 13.42
CA PRO A 6 -17.45 -21.07 13.76
C PRO A 6 -16.05 -20.68 13.25
N LYS A 7 -15.92 -20.21 12.00
CA LYS A 7 -14.65 -19.80 11.41
C LYS A 7 -14.05 -18.56 12.08
N GLN A 8 -14.88 -17.61 12.50
CA GLN A 8 -14.42 -16.45 13.28
C GLN A 8 -13.85 -16.90 14.64
N ARG A 9 -14.49 -17.89 15.30
CA ARG A 9 -13.97 -18.44 16.57
C ARG A 9 -12.62 -19.12 16.39
N GLU A 10 -12.36 -19.76 15.23
CA GLU A 10 -11.06 -20.36 14.93
C GLU A 10 -9.96 -19.31 14.84
N ILE A 11 -10.23 -18.16 14.19
CA ILE A 11 -9.29 -17.05 14.10
C ILE A 11 -8.99 -16.48 15.49
N LEU A 12 -10.00 -16.35 16.36
CA LEU A 12 -9.82 -15.89 17.72
C LEU A 12 -9.01 -16.84 18.63
N LYS A 13 -8.70 -18.05 18.18
CA LYS A 13 -7.77 -18.95 18.88
C LYS A 13 -6.31 -18.62 18.64
N TYR A 14 -6.02 -17.66 17.79
CA TYR A 14 -4.65 -17.19 17.51
C TYR A 14 -3.93 -16.80 18.81
N ARG A 15 -2.67 -17.19 18.94
CA ARG A 15 -1.81 -16.92 20.08
C ARG A 15 -0.48 -16.29 19.68
N GLY A 16 -0.10 -16.42 18.42
CA GLY A 16 1.16 -15.95 17.87
C GLY A 16 1.49 -16.67 16.57
N GLY A 17 2.58 -16.25 15.95
CA GLY A 17 3.01 -16.77 14.66
C GLY A 17 2.42 -16.01 13.47
N ARG A 18 2.62 -16.55 12.29
CA ARG A 18 2.06 -16.01 11.03
C ARG A 18 0.68 -16.58 10.79
N MET A 19 -0.30 -15.73 10.55
CA MET A 19 -1.64 -16.16 10.17
C MET A 19 -2.14 -15.38 8.95
N GLY A 20 -2.57 -16.11 7.92
CA GLY A 20 -3.23 -15.56 6.75
C GLY A 20 -4.71 -15.93 6.73
N VAL A 21 -5.57 -14.94 6.46
CA VAL A 21 -7.03 -15.14 6.42
C VAL A 21 -7.55 -14.71 5.05
N SER A 22 -7.99 -15.68 4.26
CA SER A 22 -8.76 -15.43 3.03
C SER A 22 -10.21 -15.16 3.39
N ALA A 23 -10.76 -14.04 2.95
CA ALA A 23 -12.04 -13.59 3.47
C ALA A 23 -12.90 -12.94 2.38
N VAL A 24 -14.03 -13.58 2.05
CA VAL A 24 -14.96 -13.03 1.05
C VAL A 24 -15.60 -11.71 1.49
N PRO A 25 -16.11 -10.91 0.53
CA PRO A 25 -16.78 -9.65 0.82
C PRO A 25 -17.95 -9.83 1.80
N GLY A 26 -18.02 -8.97 2.83
CA GLY A 26 -19.09 -9.05 3.84
C GLY A 26 -19.00 -10.24 4.79
N SER A 27 -17.87 -10.93 4.86
CA SER A 27 -17.64 -12.02 5.82
C SER A 27 -17.42 -11.57 7.27
N GLY A 28 -17.21 -10.26 7.46
CA GLY A 28 -16.92 -9.66 8.76
C GLY A 28 -15.43 -9.63 9.09
N LYS A 29 -14.56 -9.39 8.08
CA LYS A 29 -13.10 -9.23 8.23
C LYS A 29 -12.76 -8.29 9.38
N THR A 30 -13.12 -7.02 9.23
CA THR A 30 -12.83 -5.94 10.19
C THR A 30 -13.37 -6.23 11.58
N PHE A 31 -14.59 -6.78 11.68
CA PHE A 31 -15.20 -7.19 12.94
C PHE A 31 -14.39 -8.30 13.63
N THR A 32 -13.97 -9.32 12.88
CA THR A 32 -13.18 -10.44 13.42
C THR A 32 -11.81 -9.97 13.86
N LEU A 33 -11.17 -9.11 13.06
CA LEU A 33 -9.85 -8.57 13.34
C LEU A 33 -9.86 -7.65 14.56
N SER A 34 -10.89 -6.80 14.71
CA SER A 34 -11.09 -5.96 15.91
C SER A 34 -11.23 -6.80 17.18
N ARG A 35 -11.97 -7.91 17.10
CA ARG A 35 -12.11 -8.83 18.23
C ARG A 35 -10.82 -9.57 18.57
N LEU A 36 -10.04 -9.94 17.55
CA LEU A 36 -8.72 -10.52 17.75
C LEU A 36 -7.80 -9.53 18.42
N ALA A 37 -7.77 -8.28 17.93
CA ALA A 37 -6.97 -7.21 18.53
C ALA A 37 -7.34 -6.98 20.00
N ALA A 38 -8.64 -6.82 20.32
CA ALA A 38 -9.10 -6.65 21.69
C ALA A 38 -8.66 -7.81 22.60
N LYS A 39 -8.72 -9.04 22.09
CA LYS A 39 -8.25 -10.21 22.82
C LYS A 39 -6.74 -10.20 23.06
N LEU A 40 -5.94 -9.84 22.04
CA LEU A 40 -4.47 -9.74 22.18
C LEU A 40 -4.07 -8.65 23.18
N ILE A 41 -4.80 -7.55 23.24
CA ILE A 41 -4.58 -6.47 24.20
C ILE A 41 -4.82 -6.95 25.63
N VAL A 42 -5.91 -7.69 25.85
CA VAL A 42 -6.31 -8.11 27.20
C VAL A 42 -5.58 -9.34 27.68
N ASP A 43 -5.47 -10.35 26.81
CA ASP A 43 -4.92 -11.68 27.14
C ASP A 43 -3.47 -11.86 26.69
N GLY A 44 -2.95 -10.94 25.86
CA GLY A 44 -1.70 -11.12 25.12
C GLY A 44 -0.43 -10.87 25.93
N GLY A 45 -0.53 -10.37 27.17
CA GLY A 45 0.62 -10.10 28.03
C GLY A 45 1.51 -8.97 27.51
N LEU A 46 0.89 -7.91 26.91
CA LEU A 46 1.59 -6.71 26.50
C LEU A 46 2.19 -5.99 27.69
N GLU A 47 3.41 -5.47 27.55
CA GLU A 47 4.04 -4.55 28.48
C GLU A 47 3.42 -3.14 28.33
N ASP A 48 3.68 -2.25 29.29
CA ASP A 48 3.01 -0.94 29.37
C ASP A 48 3.23 -0.04 28.14
N ASP A 49 4.36 -0.20 27.44
CA ASP A 49 4.74 0.56 26.24
C ASP A 49 4.48 -0.18 24.92
N GLN A 50 3.90 -1.39 25.01
CA GLN A 50 3.60 -2.22 23.85
C GLN A 50 2.17 -2.00 23.34
N GLU A 51 2.02 -2.09 22.03
CA GLU A 51 0.76 -1.89 21.32
C GLU A 51 0.56 -2.99 20.27
N VAL A 52 -0.68 -3.40 20.06
CA VAL A 52 -1.07 -4.13 18.85
C VAL A 52 -1.18 -3.12 17.70
N LEU A 53 -0.31 -3.23 16.69
CA LEU A 53 -0.38 -2.41 15.49
C LEU A 53 -1.43 -2.98 14.53
N ILE A 54 -2.41 -2.15 14.17
CA ILE A 54 -3.44 -2.48 13.17
C ILE A 54 -3.23 -1.55 11.97
N VAL A 55 -3.00 -2.15 10.81
CA VAL A 55 -2.77 -1.42 9.57
C VAL A 55 -3.94 -1.66 8.62
N THR A 56 -4.45 -0.60 8.04
CA THR A 56 -5.58 -0.63 7.11
C THR A 56 -5.37 0.35 5.94
N LEU A 57 -6.28 0.34 4.96
CA LEU A 57 -6.10 1.11 3.72
C LEU A 57 -6.53 2.58 3.84
N THR A 58 -7.62 2.87 4.58
CA THR A 58 -8.28 4.17 4.58
C THR A 58 -8.46 4.77 5.97
N ASN A 59 -8.53 6.10 6.06
CA ASN A 59 -8.80 6.80 7.32
C ASN A 59 -10.17 6.45 7.90
N SER A 60 -11.18 6.23 7.08
CA SER A 60 -12.49 5.77 7.54
C SER A 60 -12.45 4.37 8.16
N ALA A 61 -11.58 3.48 7.66
CA ALA A 61 -11.36 2.19 8.28
C ALA A 61 -10.62 2.33 9.63
N VAL A 62 -9.66 3.25 9.74
CA VAL A 62 -8.98 3.59 11.01
C VAL A 62 -10.01 4.00 12.06
N GLU A 63 -10.91 4.95 11.74
CA GLU A 63 -11.97 5.40 12.66
C GLU A 63 -12.91 4.25 13.05
N ASN A 64 -13.30 3.41 12.10
CA ASN A 64 -14.15 2.25 12.35
C ASN A 64 -13.48 1.25 13.32
N PHE A 65 -12.18 0.95 13.13
CA PHE A 65 -11.43 0.12 14.07
C PHE A 65 -11.36 0.74 15.47
N TYR A 66 -11.06 2.03 15.57
CA TYR A 66 -11.05 2.72 16.87
C TYR A 66 -12.40 2.60 17.59
N ASN A 67 -13.50 2.84 16.89
CA ASN A 67 -14.84 2.75 17.46
C ASN A 67 -15.17 1.33 17.93
N GLN A 68 -14.85 0.31 17.12
CA GLN A 68 -15.10 -1.09 17.48
C GLN A 68 -14.24 -1.54 18.65
N LEU A 69 -12.95 -1.21 18.66
CA LEU A 69 -12.03 -1.57 19.76
C LEU A 69 -12.43 -0.87 21.05
N SER A 70 -12.68 0.45 21.00
CA SER A 70 -13.11 1.20 22.17
C SER A 70 -14.39 0.64 22.78
N ALA A 71 -15.36 0.24 21.95
CA ALA A 71 -16.61 -0.37 22.42
C ALA A 71 -16.38 -1.72 23.10
N GLN A 72 -15.44 -2.53 22.57
CA GLN A 72 -15.13 -3.86 23.13
C GLN A 72 -14.30 -3.76 24.42
N LEU A 73 -13.33 -2.84 24.47
CA LEU A 73 -12.44 -2.67 25.61
C LEU A 73 -13.10 -1.98 26.79
N LYS A 74 -14.07 -1.06 26.56
CA LYS A 74 -14.88 -0.46 27.63
C LYS A 74 -15.59 -1.52 28.51
N GLY A 75 -16.06 -2.61 27.90
CA GLY A 75 -16.67 -3.74 28.61
C GLY A 75 -15.71 -4.52 29.50
N GLN A 76 -14.40 -4.29 29.38
CA GLN A 76 -13.33 -4.99 30.12
C GLN A 76 -12.53 -4.06 31.05
N GLN A 77 -13.03 -2.84 31.33
CA GLN A 77 -12.39 -1.82 32.16
C GLN A 77 -11.01 -1.35 31.64
N TRP A 78 -10.76 -1.48 30.33
CA TRP A 78 -9.52 -1.05 29.69
C TRP A 78 -9.61 0.43 29.28
N PHE A 79 -8.51 1.16 29.42
CA PHE A 79 -8.47 2.57 29.05
C PHE A 79 -8.48 2.73 27.50
N PRO A 80 -9.34 3.59 26.94
CA PRO A 80 -9.35 3.87 25.51
C PRO A 80 -8.01 4.41 25.02
N GLY A 81 -7.50 3.87 23.90
CA GLY A 81 -6.23 4.32 23.30
C GLY A 81 -4.98 3.64 23.84
N PHE A 82 -5.07 2.79 24.86
CA PHE A 82 -3.95 2.03 25.39
C PHE A 82 -3.86 0.63 24.80
N GLY A 83 -2.63 0.18 24.50
CA GLY A 83 -2.33 -1.16 24.03
C GLY A 83 -2.63 -1.40 22.54
N TYR A 84 -3.04 -0.37 21.78
CA TYR A 84 -3.24 -0.50 20.35
C TYR A 84 -2.96 0.79 19.58
N ARG A 85 -2.49 0.61 18.36
CA ARG A 85 -2.30 1.68 17.38
C ARG A 85 -2.95 1.31 16.05
N VAL A 86 -3.85 2.13 15.56
CA VAL A 86 -4.47 1.92 14.24
C VAL A 86 -3.97 2.99 13.29
N ARG A 87 -3.46 2.59 12.14
CA ARG A 87 -2.91 3.49 11.13
C ARG A 87 -3.26 3.01 9.71
N THR A 88 -3.32 3.97 8.79
CA THR A 88 -3.10 3.63 7.39
C THR A 88 -1.60 3.37 7.16
N LEU A 89 -1.25 2.66 6.08
CA LEU A 89 0.17 2.45 5.73
C LEU A 89 0.93 3.76 5.53
N HIS A 90 0.32 4.76 4.91
CA HIS A 90 0.91 6.10 4.79
C HIS A 90 1.04 6.80 6.16
N GLY A 91 0.04 6.66 7.03
CA GLY A 91 0.10 7.18 8.40
C GLY A 91 1.22 6.53 9.20
N LEU A 92 1.39 5.22 9.09
CA LEU A 92 2.50 4.48 9.71
C LEU A 92 3.86 4.95 9.16
N ALA A 93 3.98 5.08 7.84
CA ALA A 93 5.19 5.60 7.21
C ALA A 93 5.51 7.04 7.68
N THR A 94 4.47 7.88 7.83
CA THR A 94 4.62 9.22 8.40
C THR A 94 5.17 9.19 9.83
N ASP A 95 4.63 8.32 10.70
CA ASP A 95 5.10 8.17 12.08
C ASP A 95 6.60 7.75 12.08
N ILE A 96 6.97 6.76 11.28
CA ILE A 96 8.36 6.27 11.12
C ILE A 96 9.31 7.38 10.63
N VAL A 97 8.93 8.09 9.58
CA VAL A 97 9.77 9.17 9.01
C VAL A 97 9.93 10.32 10.00
N ARG A 98 8.89 10.71 10.73
CA ARG A 98 8.97 11.76 11.76
C ARG A 98 9.90 11.39 12.92
N GLU A 99 9.85 10.13 13.39
CA GLU A 99 10.77 9.63 14.41
C GLU A 99 12.24 9.54 13.93
N SER A 100 12.47 9.55 12.61
CA SER A 100 13.80 9.38 11.99
C SER A 100 14.23 10.57 11.11
N CYS A 101 13.52 11.70 11.14
CA CYS A 101 13.70 12.81 10.21
C CYS A 101 15.15 13.32 10.12
N SER A 102 15.84 13.50 11.25
CA SER A 102 17.23 13.95 11.28
C SER A 102 18.19 12.98 10.58
N ARG A 103 18.01 11.68 10.76
CA ARG A 103 18.82 10.62 10.11
C ARG A 103 18.55 10.51 8.60
N LEU A 104 17.35 10.85 8.20
CA LEU A 104 16.96 10.89 6.80
C LEU A 104 17.39 12.18 6.08
N GLY A 105 17.95 13.14 6.81
CA GLY A 105 18.35 14.45 6.27
C GLY A 105 17.16 15.39 6.06
N LEU A 106 16.04 15.15 6.73
CA LEU A 106 14.85 15.98 6.70
C LEU A 106 14.85 16.97 7.86
N SER A 107 14.27 18.14 7.63
CA SER A 107 13.91 19.08 8.70
C SER A 107 12.83 18.48 9.59
N GLU A 108 12.83 18.79 10.90
CA GLU A 108 11.75 18.36 11.81
C GLU A 108 10.37 18.86 11.36
N ASN A 109 10.33 20.00 10.68
CA ASN A 109 9.11 20.62 10.16
C ASN A 109 8.91 20.38 8.65
N PHE A 110 9.39 19.26 8.11
CA PHE A 110 9.14 18.95 6.71
C PHE A 110 7.64 18.87 6.41
N GLN A 111 7.26 19.35 5.21
CA GLN A 111 5.87 19.34 4.77
C GLN A 111 5.55 18.03 4.05
N ILE A 112 4.33 17.53 4.27
CA ILE A 112 3.79 16.37 3.54
C ILE A 112 2.75 16.91 2.59
N LEU A 113 3.00 16.76 1.29
CA LEU A 113 2.08 17.19 0.25
C LEU A 113 1.05 16.10 -0.04
N ASP A 114 -0.20 16.51 -0.11
CA ASP A 114 -1.27 15.63 -0.57
C ASP A 114 -1.23 15.42 -2.09
N ASP A 115 -2.08 14.51 -2.60
CA ASP A 115 -2.12 14.20 -4.04
C ASP A 115 -2.46 15.41 -4.91
N ARG A 116 -3.23 16.38 -4.40
CA ARG A 116 -3.61 17.60 -5.13
C ARG A 116 -2.44 18.55 -5.22
N GLU A 117 -1.75 18.79 -4.12
CA GLU A 117 -0.57 19.64 -4.06
C GLU A 117 0.57 19.07 -4.93
N ALA A 118 0.81 17.77 -4.81
CA ALA A 118 1.77 17.04 -5.64
C ALA A 118 1.40 17.11 -7.14
N ALA A 119 0.11 17.01 -7.48
CA ALA A 119 -0.36 17.15 -8.87
C ALA A 119 -0.11 18.56 -9.42
N LEU A 120 -0.32 19.62 -8.62
CA LEU A 120 -0.03 20.99 -9.04
C LEU A 120 1.46 21.18 -9.38
N ILE A 121 2.36 20.64 -8.55
CA ILE A 121 3.80 20.71 -8.82
C ILE A 121 4.15 19.94 -10.10
N ARG A 122 3.61 18.72 -10.28
CA ARG A 122 3.82 17.96 -11.52
C ARG A 122 3.33 18.73 -12.75
N GLN A 123 2.20 19.41 -12.65
CA GLN A 123 1.64 20.24 -13.71
C GLN A 123 2.54 21.42 -14.05
N GLU A 124 3.08 22.12 -13.04
CA GLU A 124 4.03 23.22 -13.24
C GLU A 124 5.32 22.73 -13.90
N VAL A 125 5.86 21.61 -13.44
CA VAL A 125 7.06 20.99 -14.01
C VAL A 125 6.83 20.58 -15.47
N ALA A 126 5.67 19.95 -15.76
CA ALA A 126 5.33 19.57 -17.13
C ALA A 126 5.19 20.78 -18.06
N ARG A 127 4.57 21.87 -17.60
CA ARG A 127 4.46 23.13 -18.37
C ARG A 127 5.84 23.76 -18.64
N ALA A 128 6.70 23.81 -17.62
CA ALA A 128 8.05 24.36 -17.77
C ALA A 128 8.88 23.52 -18.74
N TRP A 129 8.78 22.18 -18.66
CA TRP A 129 9.45 21.27 -19.59
C TRP A 129 8.98 21.48 -21.03
N LEU A 130 7.67 21.59 -21.26
CA LEU A 130 7.07 21.82 -22.58
C LEU A 130 7.55 23.14 -23.19
N ALA A 131 7.65 24.22 -22.40
CA ALA A 131 8.12 25.50 -22.86
C ALA A 131 9.57 25.45 -23.37
N GLY A 132 10.43 24.65 -22.71
CA GLY A 132 11.82 24.45 -23.10
C GLY A 132 12.05 23.45 -24.23
N ASN A 133 11.07 22.55 -24.49
CA ASN A 133 11.21 21.40 -25.38
C ASN A 133 10.14 21.33 -26.46
N SER A 134 9.64 22.45 -26.93
CA SER A 134 8.57 22.53 -27.93
C SER A 134 8.90 21.80 -29.24
N HIS A 135 10.18 21.72 -29.61
CA HIS A 135 10.67 21.03 -30.80
C HIS A 135 10.51 19.48 -30.68
N VAL A 136 10.49 18.94 -29.48
CA VAL A 136 10.39 17.48 -29.24
C VAL A 136 9.00 16.98 -29.62
N LEU A 137 7.98 17.82 -29.55
CA LEU A 137 6.60 17.49 -29.93
C LEU A 137 6.51 16.93 -31.35
N ALA A 138 7.24 17.53 -32.31
CA ALA A 138 7.19 17.08 -33.69
C ALA A 138 7.63 15.63 -33.88
N ALA A 139 8.57 15.14 -33.06
CA ALA A 139 9.06 13.75 -33.11
C ALA A 139 8.03 12.71 -32.61
N TYR A 140 7.02 13.13 -31.87
CA TYR A 140 5.99 12.24 -31.33
C TYR A 140 4.66 12.31 -32.10
N LEU A 141 4.51 13.29 -33.01
CA LEU A 141 3.31 13.38 -33.84
C LEU A 141 3.45 12.47 -35.06
N ARG A 142 2.35 11.84 -35.42
CA ARG A 142 2.25 11.06 -36.66
C ARG A 142 2.37 12.00 -37.87
N ASP A 143 3.04 11.52 -38.90
CA ASP A 143 3.29 12.30 -40.13
C ASP A 143 2.02 12.53 -40.95
N ASP A 144 1.02 11.65 -40.80
CA ASP A 144 -0.26 11.68 -41.53
C ASP A 144 -1.31 12.64 -40.95
N LEU A 145 -0.98 13.37 -39.87
CA LEU A 145 -1.88 14.36 -39.29
C LEU A 145 -1.93 15.64 -40.11
N ASP A 146 -3.14 16.12 -40.40
CA ASP A 146 -3.34 17.44 -40.98
C ASP A 146 -2.93 18.53 -39.98
N GLU A 147 -2.68 19.75 -40.52
CA GLU A 147 -2.16 20.89 -39.74
C GLU A 147 -3.11 21.31 -38.61
N TYR A 148 -4.41 21.23 -38.81
CA TYR A 148 -5.42 21.50 -37.78
C TYR A 148 -5.34 20.52 -36.64
N LYS A 149 -5.29 19.22 -36.94
CA LYS A 149 -5.15 18.17 -35.92
C LYS A 149 -3.80 18.26 -35.20
N ARG A 150 -2.70 18.50 -35.92
CA ARG A 150 -1.38 18.75 -35.31
C ARG A 150 -1.46 19.86 -34.27
N THR A 151 -2.05 20.99 -34.64
CA THR A 151 -2.21 22.13 -33.72
C THR A 151 -3.11 21.83 -32.54
N SER A 152 -4.21 21.09 -32.76
CA SER A 152 -5.12 20.68 -31.70
C SER A 152 -4.43 19.76 -30.69
N VAL A 153 -3.75 18.72 -31.19
CA VAL A 153 -3.00 17.76 -30.35
C VAL A 153 -1.89 18.50 -29.57
N ALA A 154 -1.14 19.35 -30.23
CA ALA A 154 -0.06 20.12 -29.60
C ALA A 154 -0.55 20.99 -28.44
N ARG A 155 -1.73 21.61 -28.59
CA ARG A 155 -2.25 22.55 -27.57
C ARG A 155 -3.06 21.90 -26.46
N LYS A 156 -3.76 20.81 -26.72
CA LYS A 156 -4.72 20.19 -25.79
C LYS A 156 -4.23 18.84 -25.26
N ASP A 157 -3.89 17.92 -26.15
CA ASP A 157 -3.68 16.53 -25.78
C ASP A 157 -2.26 16.29 -25.28
N PHE A 158 -1.26 16.91 -25.90
CA PHE A 158 0.13 16.70 -25.53
C PHE A 158 0.50 17.22 -24.13
N PRO A 159 0.02 18.39 -23.67
CA PRO A 159 0.24 18.82 -22.29
C PRO A 159 -0.36 17.87 -21.23
N ALA A 160 -1.53 17.30 -21.51
CA ALA A 160 -2.14 16.30 -20.64
C ALA A 160 -1.32 15.00 -20.64
N LEU A 161 -0.91 14.52 -21.81
CA LEU A 161 -0.08 13.34 -21.97
C LEU A 161 1.26 13.45 -21.21
N VAL A 162 1.92 14.61 -21.28
CA VAL A 162 3.19 14.83 -20.54
C VAL A 162 2.97 14.77 -19.02
N GLN A 163 1.83 15.27 -18.53
CA GLN A 163 1.48 15.14 -17.10
C GLN A 163 1.24 13.70 -16.71
N ASP A 164 0.54 12.93 -17.53
CA ASP A 164 0.28 11.52 -17.30
C ASP A 164 1.57 10.68 -17.32
N ILE A 165 2.46 10.97 -18.27
CA ILE A 165 3.82 10.38 -18.33
C ILE A 165 4.60 10.73 -17.07
N ALA A 166 4.60 12.00 -16.66
CA ALA A 166 5.30 12.41 -15.44
C ALA A 166 4.79 11.65 -14.22
N LEU A 167 3.46 11.56 -14.04
CA LEU A 167 2.85 10.83 -12.93
C LEU A 167 3.25 9.35 -12.94
N ALA A 168 3.06 8.68 -14.09
CA ALA A 168 3.34 7.25 -14.21
C ALA A 168 4.83 6.95 -14.03
N PHE A 169 5.70 7.76 -14.62
CA PHE A 169 7.15 7.60 -14.52
C PHE A 169 7.66 7.81 -13.11
N ILE A 170 7.27 8.92 -12.45
CA ILE A 170 7.69 9.27 -11.09
C ILE A 170 7.24 8.19 -10.12
N ARG A 171 5.97 7.79 -10.18
CA ARG A 171 5.43 6.73 -9.33
C ARG A 171 6.17 5.40 -9.53
N SER A 172 6.41 5.01 -10.78
CA SER A 172 7.16 3.78 -11.10
C SER A 172 8.60 3.86 -10.59
N ALA A 173 9.28 4.99 -10.78
CA ALA A 173 10.64 5.19 -10.31
C ALA A 173 10.73 5.10 -8.78
N LYS A 174 9.83 5.76 -8.04
CA LYS A 174 9.78 5.71 -6.58
C LYS A 174 9.50 4.29 -6.08
N ASN A 175 8.56 3.58 -6.70
CA ASN A 175 8.27 2.18 -6.36
C ASN A 175 9.45 1.23 -6.60
N LEU A 176 10.28 1.53 -7.59
CA LEU A 176 11.53 0.82 -7.84
C LEU A 176 12.71 1.37 -7.01
N ARG A 177 12.45 2.35 -6.15
CA ARG A 177 13.46 3.02 -5.31
C ARG A 177 14.59 3.65 -6.12
N LEU A 178 14.29 4.11 -7.34
CA LEU A 178 15.24 4.75 -8.23
C LEU A 178 15.18 6.26 -8.04
N THR A 179 16.32 6.85 -7.68
CA THR A 179 16.46 8.30 -7.63
C THR A 179 16.65 8.88 -9.04
N PRO A 180 16.42 10.20 -9.26
CA PRO A 180 16.77 10.84 -10.52
C PRO A 180 18.23 10.58 -10.95
N ALA A 181 19.18 10.56 -10.02
CA ALA A 181 20.59 10.29 -10.30
C ALA A 181 20.84 8.84 -10.76
N ASP A 182 20.12 7.87 -10.17
CA ASP A 182 20.20 6.45 -10.61
C ASP A 182 19.69 6.29 -12.03
N LEU A 183 18.59 6.97 -12.35
CA LEU A 183 18.00 6.93 -13.68
C LEU A 183 18.90 7.59 -14.72
N GLN A 184 19.50 8.74 -14.41
CA GLN A 184 20.45 9.40 -15.29
C GLN A 184 21.64 8.50 -15.61
N ARG A 185 22.21 7.83 -14.61
CA ARG A 185 23.31 6.88 -14.81
C ARG A 185 22.91 5.70 -15.72
N ARG A 186 21.71 5.15 -15.54
CA ARG A 186 21.20 4.05 -16.36
C ARG A 186 20.94 4.47 -17.80
N LEU A 187 20.35 5.65 -17.99
CA LEU A 187 20.05 6.21 -19.32
C LEU A 187 21.32 6.56 -20.10
N ALA A 188 22.38 7.00 -19.43
CA ALA A 188 23.67 7.25 -20.08
C ALA A 188 24.25 5.98 -20.75
N GLY A 189 23.93 4.79 -20.24
CA GLY A 189 24.30 3.52 -20.82
C GLY A 189 23.31 2.91 -21.82
N ALA A 190 22.15 3.56 -22.03
CA ALA A 190 21.06 3.06 -22.88
C ALA A 190 20.48 4.22 -23.73
N PRO A 191 21.24 4.72 -24.72
CA PRO A 191 20.78 5.85 -25.54
C PRO A 191 19.60 5.45 -26.43
N GLY A 192 18.75 6.43 -26.77
CA GLY A 192 17.62 6.23 -27.68
C GLY A 192 16.31 5.84 -27.01
N LEU A 193 16.13 6.19 -25.74
CA LEU A 193 14.90 6.02 -24.98
C LEU A 193 14.23 7.38 -24.65
N PRO A 194 13.72 8.12 -25.64
CA PRO A 194 13.31 9.52 -25.48
C PRO A 194 12.20 9.71 -24.44
N LEU A 195 11.26 8.77 -24.30
CA LEU A 195 10.23 8.85 -23.25
C LEU A 195 10.82 8.66 -21.85
N ALA A 196 11.82 7.80 -21.70
CA ALA A 196 12.49 7.60 -20.42
C ALA A 196 13.37 8.80 -20.06
N GLU A 197 14.03 9.40 -21.05
CA GLU A 197 14.80 10.66 -20.89
C GLU A 197 13.89 11.81 -20.45
N MET A 198 12.74 11.99 -21.11
CA MET A 198 11.70 12.93 -20.72
C MET A 198 11.24 12.70 -19.29
N GLY A 199 10.86 11.47 -18.97
CA GLY A 199 10.40 11.08 -17.63
C GLY A 199 11.45 11.38 -16.56
N CYS A 200 12.72 11.09 -16.84
CA CYS A 200 13.84 11.39 -15.94
C CYS A 200 14.03 12.90 -15.72
N GLN A 201 13.92 13.72 -16.77
CA GLN A 201 13.99 15.17 -16.65
C GLN A 201 12.83 15.74 -15.81
N LEU A 202 11.61 15.27 -16.07
CA LEU A 202 10.41 15.64 -15.30
C LEU A 202 10.54 15.22 -13.82
N TYR A 203 11.02 14.01 -13.56
CA TYR A 203 11.24 13.54 -12.20
C TYR A 203 12.32 14.36 -11.48
N THR A 204 13.42 14.68 -12.16
CA THR A 204 14.48 15.53 -11.60
C THR A 204 13.94 16.90 -11.20
N ALA A 205 13.16 17.53 -12.08
CA ALA A 205 12.57 18.84 -11.80
C ALA A 205 11.53 18.78 -10.68
N TYR A 206 10.72 17.73 -10.66
CA TYR A 206 9.73 17.48 -9.61
C TYR A 206 10.40 17.31 -8.23
N GLN A 207 11.41 16.45 -8.13
CA GLN A 207 12.12 16.20 -6.88
C GLN A 207 12.81 17.47 -6.35
N ARG A 208 13.47 18.25 -7.23
CA ARG A 208 14.03 19.55 -6.86
C ARG A 208 12.98 20.54 -6.35
N SER A 209 11.78 20.50 -6.92
CA SER A 209 10.68 21.36 -6.47
C SER A 209 10.17 20.98 -5.09
N LEU A 210 10.17 19.69 -4.74
CA LEU A 210 9.86 19.18 -3.39
C LEU A 210 10.97 19.61 -2.40
N GLU A 211 12.22 19.35 -2.74
CA GLU A 211 13.39 19.71 -1.93
C GLU A 211 13.45 21.22 -1.60
N TYR A 212 13.20 22.07 -2.60
CA TYR A 212 13.15 23.52 -2.41
C TYR A 212 12.07 23.96 -1.42
N ARG A 213 10.96 23.25 -1.37
CA ARG A 213 9.85 23.49 -0.43
C ARG A 213 10.06 22.83 0.93
N GLY A 214 11.12 22.05 1.13
CA GLY A 214 11.29 21.19 2.30
C GLY A 214 10.16 20.19 2.46
N ALA A 215 9.66 19.65 1.36
CA ALA A 215 8.47 18.82 1.31
C ALA A 215 8.77 17.43 0.75
N VAL A 216 7.89 16.48 1.10
CA VAL A 216 7.83 15.12 0.56
C VAL A 216 6.40 14.79 0.15
N ASP A 217 6.21 13.94 -0.85
CA ASP A 217 4.89 13.40 -1.18
C ASP A 217 4.64 12.04 -0.50
N PHE A 218 3.46 11.45 -0.73
CA PHE A 218 3.09 10.18 -0.12
C PHE A 218 3.96 9.00 -0.58
N ASP A 219 4.40 8.99 -1.85
CA ASP A 219 5.31 7.94 -2.35
C ASP A 219 6.70 8.08 -1.71
N ASP A 220 7.20 9.31 -1.51
CA ASP A 220 8.45 9.55 -0.78
C ASP A 220 8.39 9.05 0.65
N LEU A 221 7.26 9.23 1.36
CA LEU A 221 7.11 8.76 2.74
C LEU A 221 7.32 7.24 2.84
N ILE A 222 6.78 6.46 1.91
CA ILE A 222 6.95 5.01 1.90
C ILE A 222 8.42 4.63 1.67
N VAL A 223 9.08 5.27 0.71
CA VAL A 223 10.51 5.04 0.41
C VAL A 223 11.39 5.43 1.59
N LEU A 224 11.13 6.57 2.21
CA LEU A 224 11.89 7.09 3.36
C LEU A 224 11.67 6.24 4.62
N ALA A 225 10.44 5.80 4.89
CA ALA A 225 10.16 4.90 5.99
C ALA A 225 10.92 3.58 5.85
N LEU A 226 10.89 2.99 4.65
CA LEU A 226 11.65 1.77 4.38
C LEU A 226 13.15 1.99 4.57
N ARG A 227 13.70 3.10 4.06
CA ARG A 227 15.09 3.46 4.25
C ARG A 227 15.45 3.63 5.73
N ALA A 228 14.60 4.27 6.54
CA ALA A 228 14.83 4.42 7.97
C ALA A 228 14.94 3.07 8.68
N LEU A 229 14.05 2.13 8.36
CA LEU A 229 14.05 0.79 8.94
C LEU A 229 15.27 -0.05 8.51
N GLU A 230 15.70 0.08 7.25
CA GLU A 230 16.85 -0.67 6.72
C GLU A 230 18.20 -0.14 7.23
N THR A 231 18.30 1.17 7.48
CA THR A 231 19.59 1.80 7.83
C THR A 231 19.82 1.94 9.33
N ASP A 232 18.80 1.74 10.16
CA ASP A 232 18.91 1.83 11.62
C ASP A 232 18.31 0.60 12.33
N PRO A 233 19.09 -0.47 12.49
CA PRO A 233 18.63 -1.68 13.17
C PRO A 233 18.12 -1.43 14.60
N ALA A 234 18.76 -0.53 15.36
CA ALA A 234 18.33 -0.23 16.72
C ALA A 234 16.96 0.48 16.75
N PHE A 235 16.67 1.31 15.74
CA PHE A 235 15.34 1.89 15.58
C PHE A 235 14.31 0.83 15.20
N LEU A 236 14.63 -0.05 14.27
CA LEU A 236 13.77 -1.15 13.87
C LEU A 236 13.44 -2.05 15.08
N ASP A 237 14.43 -2.42 15.88
CA ASP A 237 14.23 -3.27 17.07
C ASP A 237 13.35 -2.58 18.12
N ARG A 238 13.49 -1.27 18.32
CA ARG A 238 12.57 -0.51 19.20
C ARG A 238 11.13 -0.55 18.70
N LEU A 239 10.91 -0.43 17.37
CA LEU A 239 9.57 -0.51 16.80
C LEU A 239 8.99 -1.93 16.89
N ARG A 240 9.81 -2.97 16.71
CA ARG A 240 9.43 -4.38 16.92
C ARG A 240 9.02 -4.65 18.37
N CYS A 241 9.78 -4.11 19.33
CA CYS A 241 9.42 -4.19 20.76
C CYS A 241 8.11 -3.45 21.05
N ARG A 242 7.91 -2.25 20.47
CA ARG A 242 6.67 -1.47 20.64
C ARG A 242 5.47 -2.18 20.02
N TRP A 243 5.63 -2.86 18.90
CA TRP A 243 4.55 -3.53 18.16
C TRP A 243 4.78 -5.02 18.02
N PRO A 244 4.63 -5.79 19.11
CA PRO A 244 4.86 -7.24 19.09
C PRO A 244 3.83 -8.01 18.27
N TYR A 245 2.70 -7.41 17.92
CA TYR A 245 1.67 -7.97 17.04
C TYR A 245 1.31 -6.97 15.95
N ILE A 246 1.33 -7.44 14.70
CA ILE A 246 0.90 -6.67 13.53
C ILE A 246 -0.31 -7.34 12.89
N LEU A 247 -1.40 -6.60 12.77
CA LEU A 247 -2.63 -7.02 12.13
C LEU A 247 -2.86 -6.15 10.88
N GLU A 248 -2.93 -6.76 9.71
CA GLU A 248 -3.13 -6.08 8.42
C GLU A 248 -4.51 -6.41 7.87
N ASP A 249 -5.34 -5.38 7.65
CA ASP A 249 -6.64 -5.47 6.98
C ASP A 249 -6.50 -5.04 5.53
N GLU A 250 -7.28 -5.65 4.63
CA GLU A 250 -7.24 -5.46 3.16
C GLU A 250 -5.84 -5.70 2.56
N ALA A 251 -5.17 -6.76 3.02
CA ALA A 251 -3.79 -7.08 2.66
C ALA A 251 -3.54 -7.33 1.16
N GLN A 252 -4.60 -7.53 0.35
CA GLN A 252 -4.50 -7.65 -1.11
C GLN A 252 -4.15 -6.33 -1.80
N ASP A 253 -4.36 -5.19 -1.13
CA ASP A 253 -4.15 -3.85 -1.69
C ASP A 253 -2.77 -3.26 -1.36
N SER A 254 -1.89 -4.01 -0.70
CA SER A 254 -0.54 -3.57 -0.35
C SER A 254 0.39 -3.57 -1.58
N SER A 255 1.19 -2.50 -1.72
CA SER A 255 2.27 -2.41 -2.70
C SER A 255 3.52 -3.17 -2.22
N LEU A 256 4.49 -3.38 -3.12
CA LEU A 256 5.76 -4.05 -2.79
C LEU A 256 6.49 -3.36 -1.62
N LEU A 257 6.59 -2.04 -1.64
CA LEU A 257 7.32 -1.31 -0.59
C LEU A 257 6.57 -1.34 0.75
N GLN A 258 5.25 -1.30 0.70
CA GLN A 258 4.41 -1.43 1.88
C GLN A 258 4.52 -2.83 2.51
N GLU A 259 4.52 -3.86 1.68
CA GLU A 259 4.83 -5.24 2.09
C GLU A 259 6.19 -5.33 2.79
N GLN A 260 7.23 -4.70 2.23
CA GLN A 260 8.57 -4.69 2.81
C GLN A 260 8.62 -4.00 4.17
N ILE A 261 7.90 -2.87 4.35
CA ILE A 261 7.80 -2.19 5.66
C ILE A 261 7.20 -3.13 6.71
N LEU A 262 6.05 -3.76 6.40
CA LEU A 262 5.39 -4.66 7.35
C LEU A 262 6.21 -5.92 7.61
N ARG A 263 6.91 -6.43 6.62
CA ARG A 263 7.83 -7.55 6.75
C ARG A 263 8.99 -7.23 7.70
N LEU A 264 9.61 -6.06 7.56
CA LEU A 264 10.68 -5.62 8.47
C LEU A 264 10.13 -5.47 9.90
N LEU A 265 9.02 -4.76 10.08
CA LEU A 265 8.42 -4.53 11.39
C LEU A 265 8.00 -5.83 12.08
N SER A 266 7.44 -6.78 11.34
CA SER A 266 7.06 -8.09 11.89
C SER A 266 8.24 -9.01 12.19
N GLY A 267 9.44 -8.69 11.66
CA GLY A 267 10.61 -9.56 11.74
C GLY A 267 10.56 -10.77 10.80
N ASP A 268 9.65 -10.77 9.81
CA ASP A 268 9.49 -11.88 8.88
C ASP A 268 10.70 -12.02 7.95
N GLY A 269 11.49 -13.04 8.15
CA GLY A 269 12.75 -13.31 7.48
C GLY A 269 14.00 -13.06 8.33
N ASP A 270 13.87 -12.29 9.43
CA ASP A 270 14.98 -11.97 10.34
C ASP A 270 14.87 -12.72 11.68
N LEU A 271 13.65 -12.87 12.20
CA LEU A 271 13.38 -13.50 13.49
C LEU A 271 12.95 -14.97 13.34
N PRO A 272 13.14 -15.80 14.37
CA PRO A 272 12.60 -17.15 14.42
C PRO A 272 11.08 -17.15 14.18
N PRO A 273 10.53 -18.16 13.49
CA PRO A 273 9.10 -18.21 13.14
C PRO A 273 8.12 -17.99 14.29
N GLN A 274 8.49 -18.43 15.49
CA GLN A 274 7.67 -18.31 16.71
C GLN A 274 7.63 -16.89 17.28
N GLU A 275 8.57 -16.02 16.90
CA GLU A 275 8.65 -14.63 17.36
C GLU A 275 7.96 -13.65 16.41
N VAL A 276 7.61 -14.11 15.21
CA VAL A 276 6.94 -13.30 14.20
C VAL A 276 5.43 -13.36 14.37
N ASN A 277 4.82 -12.28 14.83
CA ASN A 277 3.38 -12.20 15.04
C ASN A 277 2.72 -11.29 13.98
N TRP A 278 2.46 -11.86 12.80
CA TRP A 278 1.88 -11.13 11.68
C TRP A 278 0.60 -11.81 11.18
N VAL A 279 -0.52 -11.10 11.30
CA VAL A 279 -1.84 -11.54 10.83
C VAL A 279 -2.22 -10.71 9.62
N ARG A 280 -2.49 -11.35 8.50
CA ARG A 280 -2.88 -10.71 7.25
C ARG A 280 -4.28 -11.17 6.86
N VAL A 281 -5.19 -10.22 6.71
CA VAL A 281 -6.59 -10.49 6.33
C VAL A 281 -6.90 -9.77 5.01
N GLY A 282 -7.46 -10.48 4.06
CA GLY A 282 -7.81 -9.90 2.79
C GLY A 282 -8.61 -10.83 1.89
N ASP A 283 -9.05 -10.32 0.76
CA ASP A 283 -9.69 -11.09 -0.30
C ASP A 283 -8.77 -11.13 -1.53
N PRO A 284 -8.13 -12.27 -1.82
CA PRO A 284 -7.22 -12.38 -2.97
C PRO A 284 -7.88 -12.07 -4.33
N ASN A 285 -9.21 -12.08 -4.39
CA ASN A 285 -10.01 -11.85 -5.61
C ASN A 285 -10.56 -10.41 -5.72
N GLN A 286 -10.32 -9.54 -4.71
CA GLN A 286 -10.82 -8.16 -4.68
C GLN A 286 -9.76 -7.09 -4.96
N ALA A 287 -8.63 -7.41 -5.54
CA ALA A 287 -7.60 -6.43 -5.89
C ALA A 287 -8.04 -5.52 -7.05
N ILE A 288 -8.94 -4.58 -6.76
CA ILE A 288 -9.47 -3.62 -7.76
C ILE A 288 -8.50 -2.48 -8.04
N TYR A 289 -7.51 -2.28 -7.19
CA TYR A 289 -6.54 -1.19 -7.32
C TYR A 289 -5.29 -1.53 -8.14
N GLU A 290 -5.08 -2.79 -8.53
CA GLU A 290 -3.90 -3.23 -9.30
C GLU A 290 -3.71 -2.41 -10.60
N THR A 291 -4.79 -2.00 -11.23
CA THR A 291 -4.76 -1.22 -12.48
C THR A 291 -4.39 0.25 -12.27
N PHE A 292 -4.70 0.81 -11.09
CA PHE A 292 -4.55 2.24 -10.80
C PHE A 292 -3.46 2.54 -9.78
N THR A 293 -3.00 1.53 -9.05
CA THR A 293 -1.96 1.63 -8.02
C THR A 293 -0.92 0.54 -8.23
N THR A 294 0.09 0.50 -7.37
CA THR A 294 1.10 -0.56 -7.33
C THR A 294 0.73 -1.72 -6.40
N ALA A 295 -0.55 -1.82 -6.02
CA ALA A 295 -1.09 -2.92 -5.24
C ALA A 295 -0.90 -4.26 -5.98
N ASN A 296 -0.54 -5.32 -5.23
CA ASN A 296 -0.33 -6.62 -5.84
C ASN A 296 -0.87 -7.75 -4.94
N PRO A 297 -2.00 -8.37 -5.32
CA PRO A 297 -2.64 -9.43 -4.55
C PRO A 297 -1.77 -10.70 -4.44
N ARG A 298 -0.73 -10.82 -5.27
CA ARG A 298 0.22 -11.94 -5.21
C ARG A 298 0.91 -12.04 -3.85
N PHE A 299 1.14 -10.91 -3.17
CA PHE A 299 1.78 -10.94 -1.84
C PHE A 299 0.92 -11.67 -0.82
N LEU A 300 -0.38 -11.40 -0.77
CA LEU A 300 -1.30 -12.12 0.11
C LEU A 300 -1.40 -13.61 -0.30
N ARG A 301 -1.50 -13.92 -1.60
CA ARG A 301 -1.56 -15.30 -2.10
C ARG A 301 -0.30 -16.09 -1.75
N GLN A 302 0.86 -15.51 -1.98
CA GLN A 302 2.15 -16.12 -1.63
C GLN A 302 2.28 -16.33 -0.11
N PHE A 303 1.82 -15.37 0.69
CA PHE A 303 1.81 -15.50 2.14
C PHE A 303 0.91 -16.65 2.61
N LEU A 304 -0.31 -16.74 2.08
CA LEU A 304 -1.26 -17.83 2.39
C LEU A 304 -0.75 -19.23 2.00
N ALA A 305 0.07 -19.30 0.95
CA ALA A 305 0.63 -20.57 0.46
C ALA A 305 1.88 -21.05 1.23
N ARG A 306 2.41 -20.25 2.15
CA ARG A 306 3.60 -20.63 2.92
C ARG A 306 3.29 -21.72 3.94
N PRO A 307 4.17 -22.72 4.11
CA PRO A 307 3.94 -23.83 5.06
C PRO A 307 4.02 -23.40 6.54
N ASP A 308 4.69 -22.27 6.81
CA ASP A 308 4.85 -21.70 8.16
C ASP A 308 3.76 -20.68 8.52
N VAL A 309 2.72 -20.55 7.69
CA VAL A 309 1.57 -19.67 7.88
C VAL A 309 0.33 -20.49 8.26
N ILE A 310 -0.32 -20.08 9.31
CA ILE A 310 -1.63 -20.62 9.71
C ILE A 310 -2.68 -20.07 8.76
N ALA A 311 -3.04 -20.82 7.72
CA ALA A 311 -4.08 -20.41 6.79
C ALA A 311 -5.48 -20.60 7.43
N ARG A 312 -6.33 -19.58 7.28
CA ARG A 312 -7.74 -19.55 7.71
C ARG A 312 -8.60 -18.96 6.62
N ASP A 313 -9.90 -19.23 6.68
CA ASP A 313 -10.88 -18.73 5.72
C ASP A 313 -12.12 -18.14 6.41
N LEU A 314 -12.71 -17.13 5.79
CA LEU A 314 -14.01 -16.55 6.13
C LEU A 314 -14.93 -16.62 4.89
N PRO A 315 -15.49 -17.80 4.58
CA PRO A 315 -16.15 -18.05 3.29
C PRO A 315 -17.60 -17.53 3.21
N ASN A 316 -18.19 -17.14 4.34
CA ASN A 316 -19.62 -16.81 4.41
C ASN A 316 -19.86 -15.31 4.44
N SER A 317 -20.44 -14.75 3.37
CA SER A 317 -20.93 -13.37 3.36
C SER A 317 -22.19 -13.21 4.19
N GLY A 318 -22.25 -12.15 4.99
CA GLY A 318 -23.47 -11.73 5.70
C GLY A 318 -24.06 -10.43 5.14
N ARG A 319 -23.51 -9.91 4.05
CA ARG A 319 -23.90 -8.61 3.46
C ARG A 319 -24.84 -8.78 2.27
N PHE A 320 -24.65 -9.81 1.46
CA PHE A 320 -25.31 -9.94 0.17
C PHE A 320 -26.44 -10.95 0.20
N ALA A 321 -27.46 -10.71 -0.64
CA ALA A 321 -28.53 -11.68 -0.90
C ALA A 321 -27.98 -12.92 -1.62
N ARG A 322 -28.64 -14.08 -1.41
CA ARG A 322 -28.23 -15.36 -2.02
C ARG A 322 -28.08 -15.27 -3.54
N SER A 323 -28.99 -14.58 -4.23
CA SER A 323 -28.95 -14.41 -5.68
C SER A 323 -27.67 -13.72 -6.15
N ILE A 324 -27.21 -12.69 -5.43
CA ILE A 324 -25.96 -11.97 -5.74
C ILE A 324 -24.75 -12.90 -5.52
N ILE A 325 -24.75 -13.67 -4.44
CA ILE A 325 -23.68 -14.63 -4.16
C ILE A 325 -23.63 -15.72 -5.22
N THR A 326 -24.79 -16.25 -5.63
CA THR A 326 -24.88 -17.28 -6.69
C THR A 326 -24.35 -16.75 -8.02
N LEU A 327 -24.71 -15.52 -8.39
CA LEU A 327 -24.20 -14.90 -9.62
C LEU A 327 -22.68 -14.66 -9.54
N ALA A 328 -22.19 -14.16 -8.42
CA ALA A 328 -20.76 -13.92 -8.23
C ALA A 328 -19.94 -15.21 -8.31
N ASN A 329 -20.41 -16.30 -7.68
CA ASN A 329 -19.78 -17.60 -7.76
C ASN A 329 -19.78 -18.15 -9.19
N TYR A 330 -20.92 -18.05 -9.88
CA TYR A 330 -21.02 -18.46 -11.30
C TYR A 330 -20.01 -17.70 -12.18
N LEU A 331 -19.90 -16.38 -12.01
CA LEU A 331 -18.92 -15.58 -12.76
C LEU A 331 -17.47 -15.96 -12.41
N ALA A 332 -17.18 -16.24 -11.14
CA ALA A 332 -15.87 -16.67 -10.72
C ALA A 332 -15.49 -18.04 -11.32
N GLU A 333 -16.41 -19.02 -11.27
CA GLU A 333 -16.24 -20.34 -11.87
C GLU A 333 -16.08 -20.24 -13.40
N TRP A 334 -16.97 -19.50 -14.07
CA TRP A 334 -16.84 -19.25 -15.49
C TRP A 334 -15.49 -18.60 -15.87
N THR A 335 -15.06 -17.61 -15.10
CA THR A 335 -13.77 -16.96 -15.33
C THR A 335 -12.61 -17.93 -15.16
N ALA A 336 -12.62 -18.75 -14.12
CA ALA A 336 -11.54 -19.68 -13.83
C ALA A 336 -11.43 -20.83 -14.86
N TYR A 337 -12.55 -21.30 -15.39
CA TYR A 337 -12.56 -22.51 -16.23
C TYR A 337 -12.87 -22.25 -17.71
N GLU A 338 -13.69 -21.25 -18.04
CA GLU A 338 -14.25 -21.06 -19.38
C GLU A 338 -13.80 -19.76 -20.06
N HIS A 339 -13.18 -18.80 -19.36
CA HIS A 339 -12.76 -17.52 -19.96
C HIS A 339 -11.85 -17.77 -21.16
N PRO A 340 -12.07 -17.10 -22.33
CA PRO A 340 -11.31 -17.36 -23.56
C PRO A 340 -9.82 -17.03 -23.45
N VAL A 341 -9.44 -16.08 -22.58
CA VAL A 341 -8.04 -15.69 -22.37
C VAL A 341 -7.46 -16.48 -21.19
N PRO A 342 -6.44 -17.35 -21.40
CA PRO A 342 -5.87 -18.18 -20.34
C PRO A 342 -5.32 -17.38 -19.14
N ALA A 343 -4.66 -16.25 -19.40
CA ALA A 343 -4.12 -15.39 -18.33
C ALA A 343 -5.19 -14.84 -17.37
N VAL A 344 -6.44 -14.69 -17.85
CA VAL A 344 -7.57 -14.26 -17.01
C VAL A 344 -8.08 -15.39 -16.13
N ARG A 345 -7.96 -16.66 -16.57
CA ARG A 345 -8.35 -17.81 -15.76
C ARG A 345 -7.50 -17.95 -14.49
N GLU A 346 -6.25 -17.53 -14.56
CA GLU A 346 -5.32 -17.56 -13.41
C GLU A 346 -5.51 -16.36 -12.47
N ALA A 347 -6.29 -15.35 -12.88
CA ALA A 347 -6.50 -14.13 -12.10
C ALA A 347 -7.34 -14.36 -10.83
N LEU A 348 -8.30 -15.28 -10.90
CA LEU A 348 -9.15 -15.63 -9.75
C LEU A 348 -8.72 -16.96 -9.13
N GLN A 349 -8.78 -16.99 -7.79
CA GLN A 349 -8.68 -18.26 -7.04
C GLN A 349 -10.09 -18.74 -6.73
N PRO A 350 -10.42 -19.99 -6.98
CA PRO A 350 -11.71 -20.58 -6.66
C PRO A 350 -11.98 -20.64 -5.16
#